data_0fd5f2fc6b4f6d6977089be8746bb9de
#
_entry.id   0fd5f2fc6b4f6d6977089be8746bb9de
#
_cell.length_a   1.000
_cell.length_b   1.000
_cell.length_c   1.000
_cell.angle_alpha   90.00
_cell.angle_beta   90.00
_cell.angle_gamma   90.00
#
_symmetry.space_group_name_H-M   'P 1'
#
loop_
_entity.id
_entity.type
_entity.pdbx_description
1 polymer ?
#
loop_
_entity_poly.entity_id
_entity_poly.type
_entity_poly.pdbx_seq_one_letter_code
_entity_poly.pdbx_strand_id
1 'polypeptide(L)'
;AELLREKIKGLELKGAEMIRHGHENTAIADRLQRWTLQLLNTREAAELPEVAASGIAAHFGVPQATVKLWGVAPDFAALPCAQGASADAPAFATSLSKPYCGANRGLEAATWLADPAAAASLALIPLRAGDGPQAFGLLVLASPDPQRFAADMGTDFLERIGELTAAALSRLLPA
;
A
#
# COMPACT_ATOMS: atom_id res chain seq x y z
N ALA A 1 2.70 1.16 -51.21
CA ALA A 1 3.84 1.82 -50.58
C ALA A 1 3.41 2.64 -49.34
N GLU A 2 2.31 3.36 -49.42
CA GLU A 2 1.82 4.20 -48.30
C GLU A 2 1.28 3.37 -47.14
N LEU A 3 0.54 2.29 -47.41
CA LEU A 3 0.05 1.33 -46.43
C LEU A 3 1.20 0.67 -45.64
N LEU A 4 2.31 0.39 -46.33
CA LEU A 4 3.48 -0.20 -45.69
C LEU A 4 4.15 0.78 -44.72
N ARG A 5 4.22 2.05 -45.11
CA ARG A 5 4.78 3.11 -44.27
C ARG A 5 3.93 3.34 -43.01
N GLU A 6 2.61 3.29 -43.11
CA GLU A 6 1.71 3.41 -41.98
C GLU A 6 1.87 2.22 -41.03
N LYS A 7 2.02 1.00 -41.53
CA LYS A 7 2.28 -0.19 -40.73
C LYS A 7 3.62 -0.12 -39.99
N ILE A 8 4.67 0.38 -40.65
CA ILE A 8 5.97 0.58 -40.02
C ILE A 8 5.89 1.59 -38.88
N LYS A 9 5.22 2.72 -39.11
CA LYS A 9 5.01 3.74 -38.06
C LYS A 9 4.23 3.16 -36.87
N GLY A 10 3.19 2.36 -37.12
CA GLY A 10 2.42 1.72 -36.07
C GLY A 10 3.25 0.75 -35.24
N LEU A 11 4.13 -0.03 -35.88
CA LEU A 11 5.04 -0.94 -35.19
C LEU A 11 6.10 -0.21 -34.40
N GLU A 12 6.65 0.90 -34.92
CA GLU A 12 7.61 1.73 -34.20
C GLU A 12 7.00 2.36 -32.95
N LEU A 13 5.75 2.85 -33.02
CA LEU A 13 5.02 3.39 -31.87
C LEU A 13 4.75 2.32 -30.82
N LYS A 14 4.34 1.13 -31.23
CA LYS A 14 4.13 0.00 -30.30
C LYS A 14 5.43 -0.41 -29.64
N GLY A 15 6.53 -0.44 -30.40
CA GLY A 15 7.86 -0.74 -29.84
C GLY A 15 8.30 0.28 -28.81
N ALA A 16 8.09 1.58 -29.09
CA ALA A 16 8.41 2.66 -28.16
C ALA A 16 7.56 2.57 -26.87
N GLU A 17 6.27 2.25 -26.97
CA GLU A 17 5.40 2.03 -25.83
C GLU A 17 5.85 0.85 -24.98
N MET A 18 6.22 -0.28 -25.60
CA MET A 18 6.74 -1.44 -24.89
C MET A 18 8.01 -1.13 -24.12
N ILE A 19 8.94 -0.37 -24.72
CA ILE A 19 10.17 0.05 -24.07
C ILE A 19 9.86 0.95 -22.88
N ARG A 20 8.97 1.92 -23.03
CA ARG A 20 8.55 2.83 -21.96
C ARG A 20 7.94 2.06 -20.78
N HIS A 21 7.02 1.13 -21.07
CA HIS A 21 6.38 0.29 -20.03
C HIS A 21 7.43 -0.58 -19.33
N GLY A 22 8.41 -1.12 -20.07
CA GLY A 22 9.52 -1.89 -19.49
C GLY A 22 10.36 -1.06 -18.54
N HIS A 23 10.68 0.19 -18.90
CA HIS A 23 11.43 1.11 -18.04
C HIS A 23 10.61 1.50 -16.79
N GLU A 24 9.32 1.77 -16.92
CA GLU A 24 8.43 2.08 -15.80
C GLU A 24 8.35 0.89 -14.83
N ASN A 25 8.20 -0.34 -15.34
CA ASN A 25 8.15 -1.55 -14.53
C ASN A 25 9.46 -1.78 -13.80
N THR A 26 10.60 -1.54 -14.46
CA THR A 26 11.92 -1.66 -13.83
C THR A 26 12.09 -0.64 -12.70
N ALA A 27 11.65 0.60 -12.92
CA ALA A 27 11.70 1.64 -11.90
C ALA A 27 10.85 1.28 -10.68
N ILE A 28 9.66 0.74 -10.89
CA ILE A 28 8.78 0.27 -9.82
C ILE A 28 9.42 -0.89 -9.06
N ALA A 29 10.01 -1.85 -9.78
CA ALA A 29 10.70 -2.98 -9.17
C ALA A 29 11.89 -2.53 -8.31
N ASP A 30 12.67 -1.55 -8.78
CA ASP A 30 13.78 -0.98 -8.02
C ASP A 30 13.30 -0.31 -6.73
N ARG A 31 12.24 0.46 -6.79
CA ARG A 31 11.66 1.12 -5.62
C ARG A 31 11.14 0.11 -4.61
N LEU A 32 10.47 -0.93 -5.10
CA LEU A 32 9.96 -2.01 -4.28
C LEU A 32 11.11 -2.74 -3.57
N GLN A 33 12.19 -3.01 -4.28
CA GLN A 33 13.38 -3.65 -3.71
C GLN A 33 14.01 -2.79 -2.62
N ARG A 34 14.18 -1.50 -2.86
CA ARG A 34 14.77 -0.58 -1.87
C ARG A 34 13.92 -0.50 -0.60
N TRP A 35 12.62 -0.40 -0.76
CA TRP A 35 11.70 -0.39 0.38
C TRP A 35 11.75 -1.71 1.14
N THR A 36 11.76 -2.83 0.44
CA THR A 36 11.87 -4.17 1.04
C THR A 36 13.17 -4.33 1.81
N LEU A 37 14.30 -3.87 1.25
CA LEU A 37 15.60 -3.89 1.94
C LEU A 37 15.56 -3.03 3.21
N GLN A 38 14.89 -1.89 3.17
CA GLN A 38 14.72 -1.04 4.35
C GLN A 38 13.96 -1.77 5.44
N LEU A 39 12.90 -2.49 5.11
CA LEU A 39 12.15 -3.32 6.06
C LEU A 39 13.03 -4.43 6.65
N LEU A 40 13.76 -5.14 5.78
CA LEU A 40 14.62 -6.26 6.20
C LEU A 40 15.79 -5.79 7.07
N ASN A 41 16.31 -4.59 6.83
CA ASN A 41 17.41 -4.01 7.61
C ASN A 41 16.95 -3.38 8.92
N THR A 42 15.67 -3.26 9.17
CA THR A 42 15.12 -2.73 10.41
C THR A 42 15.23 -3.80 11.49
N ARG A 43 16.04 -3.54 12.52
CA ARG A 43 16.32 -4.53 13.57
C ARG A 43 15.25 -4.55 14.66
N GLU A 44 14.78 -3.38 15.06
CA GLU A 44 13.78 -3.26 16.12
C GLU A 44 12.38 -3.41 15.55
N ALA A 45 11.67 -4.44 15.99
CA ALA A 45 10.31 -4.71 15.50
C ALA A 45 9.38 -3.51 15.73
N ALA A 46 9.56 -2.79 16.85
CA ALA A 46 8.73 -1.63 17.18
C ALA A 46 8.83 -0.49 16.14
N GLU A 47 9.91 -0.43 15.38
CA GLU A 47 10.11 0.60 14.35
C GLU A 47 9.48 0.22 13.01
N LEU A 48 9.15 -1.05 12.79
CA LEU A 48 8.66 -1.53 11.50
C LEU A 48 7.41 -0.83 10.99
N PRO A 49 6.38 -0.55 11.81
CA PRO A 49 5.19 0.14 11.30
C PRO A 49 5.51 1.50 10.70
N GLU A 50 6.31 2.29 11.38
CA GLU A 50 6.71 3.62 10.91
C GLU A 50 7.61 3.52 9.68
N VAL A 51 8.56 2.60 9.68
CA VAL A 51 9.45 2.37 8.52
C VAL A 51 8.64 1.94 7.29
N ALA A 52 7.67 1.05 7.48
CA ALA A 52 6.81 0.62 6.38
C ALA A 52 6.03 1.78 5.78
N ALA A 53 5.32 2.54 6.60
CA ALA A 53 4.46 3.63 6.13
C ALA A 53 5.28 4.79 5.53
N SER A 54 6.30 5.26 6.24
CA SER A 54 7.14 6.36 5.75
C SER A 54 7.93 5.94 4.51
N GLY A 55 8.32 4.68 4.43
CA GLY A 55 9.02 4.12 3.27
C GLY A 55 8.13 4.08 2.03
N ILE A 56 6.88 3.68 2.17
CA ILE A 56 5.91 3.72 1.06
C ILE A 56 5.75 5.15 0.56
N ALA A 57 5.56 6.10 1.47
CA ALA A 57 5.42 7.50 1.11
C ALA A 57 6.65 8.01 0.35
N ALA A 58 7.85 7.71 0.83
CA ALA A 58 9.09 8.18 0.24
C ALA A 58 9.42 7.49 -1.09
N HIS A 59 9.33 6.15 -1.14
CA HIS A 59 9.74 5.40 -2.33
C HIS A 59 8.74 5.47 -3.48
N PHE A 60 7.44 5.59 -3.17
CA PHE A 60 6.39 5.57 -4.20
C PHE A 60 5.69 6.91 -4.36
N GLY A 61 6.15 7.96 -3.66
CA GLY A 61 5.58 9.29 -3.79
C GLY A 61 4.13 9.37 -3.34
N VAL A 62 3.76 8.63 -2.29
CA VAL A 62 2.42 8.68 -1.73
C VAL A 62 2.35 9.81 -0.71
N PRO A 63 1.45 10.78 -0.86
CA PRO A 63 1.39 11.95 0.03
C PRO A 63 1.18 11.63 1.50
N GLN A 64 0.34 10.63 1.81
CA GLN A 64 0.16 10.17 3.19
C GLN A 64 0.06 8.66 3.24
N ALA A 65 0.69 8.06 4.24
CA ALA A 65 0.61 6.64 4.52
C ALA A 65 0.62 6.43 6.02
N THR A 66 -0.22 5.54 6.51
CA THR A 66 -0.26 5.16 7.93
C THR A 66 -0.71 3.71 8.04
N VAL A 67 -0.51 3.12 9.23
CA VAL A 67 -0.92 1.75 9.49
C VAL A 67 -1.49 1.66 10.89
N LYS A 68 -2.53 0.85 11.05
CA LYS A 68 -3.05 0.44 12.36
C LYS A 68 -3.00 -1.07 12.47
N LEU A 69 -2.62 -1.54 13.65
CA LEU A 69 -2.52 -2.95 13.98
C LEU A 69 -3.37 -3.26 15.21
N TRP A 70 -3.83 -4.47 15.32
CA TRP A 70 -4.53 -4.97 16.49
C TRP A 70 -4.09 -6.40 16.78
N GLY A 71 -4.32 -6.84 17.99
CA GLY A 71 -3.86 -8.16 18.42
C GLY A 71 -2.35 -8.31 18.48
N VAL A 72 -1.62 -7.23 18.66
CA VAL A 72 -0.15 -7.26 18.79
C VAL A 72 0.27 -7.83 20.14
N ALA A 73 1.53 -8.28 20.23
CA ALA A 73 2.10 -8.73 21.49
C ALA A 73 2.10 -7.60 22.52
N PRO A 74 2.00 -7.92 23.83
CA PRO A 74 1.91 -6.90 24.87
C PRO A 74 3.03 -5.85 24.83
N ASP A 75 4.23 -6.24 24.44
CA ASP A 75 5.39 -5.32 24.33
C ASP A 75 5.15 -4.19 23.34
N PHE A 76 4.23 -4.35 22.39
CA PHE A 76 3.97 -3.38 21.34
C PHE A 76 2.61 -2.68 21.49
N ALA A 77 1.84 -3.02 22.52
CA ALA A 77 0.47 -2.51 22.69
C ALA A 77 0.42 -0.98 22.89
N ALA A 78 1.49 -0.38 23.39
CA ALA A 78 1.57 1.06 23.63
C ALA A 78 2.00 1.86 22.40
N LEU A 79 2.39 1.21 21.31
CA LEU A 79 2.77 1.92 20.08
C LEU A 79 1.56 2.66 19.50
N PRO A 80 1.77 3.86 18.90
CA PRO A 80 0.67 4.61 18.29
C PRO A 80 -0.12 3.81 17.26
N CYS A 81 0.55 2.96 16.49
CA CYS A 81 -0.09 2.12 15.47
C CYS A 81 -1.02 1.06 16.09
N ALA A 82 -0.83 0.70 17.36
CA ALA A 82 -1.64 -0.30 18.05
C ALA A 82 -2.81 0.32 18.85
N GLN A 83 -3.01 1.63 18.72
CA GLN A 83 -4.04 2.37 19.44
C GLN A 83 -4.91 3.18 18.48
N GLY A 84 -6.12 3.52 18.89
CA GLY A 84 -6.97 4.43 18.15
C GLY A 84 -7.90 3.78 17.12
N ALA A 85 -7.77 2.50 16.84
CA ALA A 85 -8.73 1.80 15.98
C ALA A 85 -9.98 1.44 16.78
N SER A 86 -11.17 1.64 16.19
CA SER A 86 -12.43 1.28 16.84
C SER A 86 -12.56 -0.25 16.91
N ALA A 87 -13.56 -0.70 17.71
CA ALA A 87 -13.88 -2.12 17.81
C ALA A 87 -14.34 -2.72 16.46
N ASP A 88 -14.85 -1.88 15.56
CA ASP A 88 -15.35 -2.31 14.24
C ASP A 88 -14.24 -2.42 13.19
N ALA A 89 -13.09 -1.80 13.41
CA ALA A 89 -12.00 -1.79 12.43
C ALA A 89 -11.49 -3.18 12.05
N PRO A 90 -11.29 -4.13 12.99
CA PRO A 90 -10.86 -5.47 12.63
C PRO A 90 -11.82 -6.21 11.70
N ALA A 91 -13.12 -6.13 11.96
CA ALA A 91 -14.14 -6.76 11.13
C ALA A 91 -14.18 -6.12 9.74
N PHE A 92 -14.08 -4.81 9.67
CA PHE A 92 -14.02 -4.09 8.39
C PHE A 92 -12.83 -4.53 7.56
N ALA A 93 -11.63 -4.52 8.14
CA ALA A 93 -10.42 -4.94 7.42
C ALA A 93 -10.50 -6.39 6.95
N THR A 94 -11.01 -7.28 7.80
CA THR A 94 -11.19 -8.70 7.45
C THR A 94 -12.18 -8.88 6.31
N SER A 95 -13.18 -7.99 6.17
CA SER A 95 -14.17 -8.05 5.09
C SER A 95 -13.59 -7.74 3.72
N LEU A 96 -12.43 -7.09 3.67
CA LEU A 96 -11.79 -6.73 2.40
C LEU A 96 -11.04 -7.93 1.81
N SER A 97 -11.57 -8.52 0.76
CA SER A 97 -10.88 -9.61 0.04
C SER A 97 -9.73 -9.07 -0.81
N LYS A 98 -9.82 -7.82 -1.24
CA LYS A 98 -8.80 -7.09 -2.01
C LYS A 98 -8.68 -5.68 -1.45
N PRO A 99 -7.56 -4.97 -1.74
CA PRO A 99 -7.45 -3.57 -1.37
C PRO A 99 -8.64 -2.75 -1.89
N TYR A 100 -9.15 -1.89 -1.04
CA TYR A 100 -10.17 -0.93 -1.43
C TYR A 100 -9.50 0.32 -1.97
N CYS A 101 -9.97 0.81 -3.12
CA CYS A 101 -9.56 2.10 -3.67
C CYS A 101 -10.80 2.91 -3.98
N GLY A 102 -10.76 4.19 -3.65
CA GLY A 102 -11.88 5.07 -3.95
C GLY A 102 -11.80 6.40 -3.22
N ALA A 103 -12.87 7.19 -3.39
CA ALA A 103 -13.01 8.48 -2.74
C ALA A 103 -13.11 8.33 -1.22
N ASN A 104 -12.62 9.33 -0.51
CA ASN A 104 -12.79 9.41 0.94
C ASN A 104 -14.24 9.83 1.25
N ARG A 105 -15.03 8.88 1.73
CA ARG A 105 -16.44 9.08 2.06
C ARG A 105 -16.69 9.06 3.57
N GLY A 106 -15.74 9.55 4.36
CA GLY A 106 -15.87 9.57 5.81
C GLY A 106 -15.57 8.24 6.47
N LEU A 107 -14.69 7.43 5.86
CA LEU A 107 -14.24 6.17 6.45
C LEU A 107 -13.38 6.42 7.69
N GLU A 108 -13.51 5.56 8.68
CA GLU A 108 -12.71 5.65 9.91
C GLU A 108 -11.22 5.70 9.60
N ALA A 109 -10.74 4.89 8.67
CA ALA A 109 -9.33 4.80 8.33
C ALA A 109 -8.72 6.15 7.94
N ALA A 110 -9.49 7.05 7.34
CA ALA A 110 -9.02 8.39 7.01
C ALA A 110 -8.69 9.23 8.25
N THR A 111 -9.35 8.97 9.37
CA THR A 111 -9.10 9.70 10.62
C THR A 111 -7.74 9.37 11.23
N TRP A 112 -7.12 8.27 10.82
CA TRP A 112 -5.80 7.87 11.31
C TRP A 112 -4.65 8.63 10.63
N LEU A 113 -4.94 9.31 9.52
CA LEU A 113 -3.95 10.08 8.77
C LEU A 113 -3.57 11.36 9.53
N ALA A 114 -2.37 11.87 9.26
CA ALA A 114 -1.92 13.13 9.85
C ALA A 114 -2.80 14.32 9.41
N ASP A 115 -3.24 14.31 8.14
CA ASP A 115 -4.11 15.33 7.57
C ASP A 115 -5.28 14.68 6.80
N PRO A 116 -6.35 14.26 7.52
CA PRO A 116 -7.50 13.64 6.87
C PRO A 116 -8.17 14.52 5.82
N ALA A 117 -8.15 15.84 6.00
CA ALA A 117 -8.79 16.78 5.08
C ALA A 117 -8.11 16.80 3.70
N ALA A 118 -6.84 16.45 3.62
CA ALA A 118 -6.09 16.36 2.36
C ALA A 118 -6.27 15.03 1.63
N ALA A 119 -7.04 14.11 2.19
CA ALA A 119 -7.27 12.79 1.61
C ALA A 119 -8.52 12.80 0.73
N ALA A 120 -8.36 13.05 -0.58
CA ALA A 120 -9.45 12.98 -1.53
C ALA A 120 -9.69 11.53 -2.01
N SER A 121 -8.63 10.75 -2.19
CA SER A 121 -8.72 9.33 -2.50
C SER A 121 -7.90 8.49 -1.52
N LEU A 122 -8.34 7.25 -1.30
CA LEU A 122 -7.75 6.33 -0.35
C LEU A 122 -7.51 4.97 -0.98
N ALA A 123 -6.44 4.31 -0.53
CA ALA A 123 -6.26 2.87 -0.70
C ALA A 123 -6.19 2.25 0.70
N LEU A 124 -7.04 1.27 0.94
CA LEU A 124 -7.09 0.53 2.21
C LEU A 124 -6.65 -0.90 1.94
N ILE A 125 -5.57 -1.32 2.57
CA ILE A 125 -4.92 -2.60 2.29
C ILE A 125 -4.94 -3.44 3.57
N PRO A 126 -5.73 -4.53 3.61
CA PRO A 126 -5.77 -5.39 4.78
C PRO A 126 -4.46 -6.17 4.92
N LEU A 127 -4.01 -6.33 6.15
CA LEU A 127 -2.80 -7.07 6.47
C LEU A 127 -3.16 -8.40 7.13
N ARG A 128 -2.73 -9.50 6.51
CA ARG A 128 -2.99 -10.85 7.02
C ARG A 128 -1.68 -11.59 7.25
N ALA A 129 -1.63 -12.36 8.32
CA ALA A 129 -0.48 -13.20 8.63
C ALA A 129 -0.66 -14.57 7.99
N GLY A 130 0.29 -14.97 7.15
CA GLY A 130 0.22 -16.24 6.44
C GLY A 130 -1.05 -16.38 5.62
N ASP A 131 -1.68 -17.56 5.67
CA ASP A 131 -2.91 -17.86 4.94
C ASP A 131 -4.17 -17.62 5.79
N GLY A 132 -4.04 -17.01 6.97
CA GLY A 132 -5.16 -16.76 7.85
C GLY A 132 -6.18 -15.80 7.23
N PRO A 133 -7.49 -16.01 7.46
CA PRO A 133 -8.53 -15.18 6.87
C PRO A 133 -8.67 -13.82 7.55
N GLN A 134 -8.22 -13.70 8.79
CA GLN A 134 -8.42 -12.48 9.56
C GLN A 134 -7.28 -11.49 9.36
N ALA A 135 -7.63 -10.22 9.18
CA ALA A 135 -6.67 -9.15 9.11
C ALA A 135 -6.21 -8.76 10.53
N PHE A 136 -4.91 -8.56 10.69
CA PHE A 136 -4.34 -8.05 11.95
C PHE A 136 -4.01 -6.55 11.88
N GLY A 137 -4.26 -5.94 10.75
CA GLY A 137 -4.01 -4.52 10.55
C GLY A 137 -4.58 -4.02 9.24
N LEU A 138 -4.47 -2.71 9.07
CA LEU A 138 -4.90 -2.01 7.87
C LEU A 138 -3.88 -0.95 7.52
N LEU A 139 -3.34 -1.04 6.31
CA LEU A 139 -2.45 -0.03 5.75
C LEU A 139 -3.30 0.97 4.97
N VAL A 140 -3.09 2.26 5.22
CA VAL A 140 -3.88 3.35 4.62
C VAL A 140 -2.95 4.24 3.81
N LEU A 141 -3.24 4.36 2.52
CA LEU A 141 -2.57 5.30 1.63
C LEU A 141 -3.57 6.37 1.21
N ALA A 142 -3.14 7.60 1.11
CA ALA A 142 -4.03 8.71 0.76
C ALA A 142 -3.35 9.74 -0.14
N SER A 143 -4.17 10.38 -0.96
CA SER A 143 -3.72 11.45 -1.86
C SER A 143 -4.79 12.54 -1.95
N PRO A 144 -4.39 13.82 -2.10
CA PRO A 144 -5.32 14.89 -2.43
C PRO A 144 -5.83 14.81 -3.87
N ASP A 145 -5.19 13.99 -4.72
CA ASP A 145 -5.64 13.75 -6.08
C ASP A 145 -6.73 12.66 -6.07
N PRO A 146 -7.98 12.99 -6.46
CA PRO A 146 -9.06 12.00 -6.46
C PRO A 146 -8.84 10.84 -7.44
N GLN A 147 -7.92 10.99 -8.40
CA GLN A 147 -7.61 9.95 -9.38
C GLN A 147 -6.45 9.03 -8.97
N ARG A 148 -5.70 9.39 -7.93
CA ARG A 148 -4.55 8.59 -7.51
C ARG A 148 -4.97 7.17 -7.14
N PHE A 149 -6.01 7.02 -6.33
CA PHE A 149 -6.55 5.74 -5.90
C PHE A 149 -8.01 5.63 -6.35
N ALA A 150 -8.20 5.54 -7.66
CA ALA A 150 -9.54 5.49 -8.24
C ALA A 150 -10.16 4.09 -8.07
N ALA A 151 -11.49 4.03 -7.95
CA ALA A 151 -12.21 2.80 -7.68
C ALA A 151 -12.03 1.73 -8.77
N ASP A 152 -11.70 2.15 -9.99
CA ASP A 152 -11.52 1.26 -11.15
C ASP A 152 -10.07 0.86 -11.40
N MET A 153 -9.12 1.32 -10.57
CA MET A 153 -7.72 0.96 -10.76
C MET A 153 -7.45 -0.50 -10.38
N GLY A 154 -6.48 -1.11 -11.04
CA GLY A 154 -6.02 -2.44 -10.67
C GLY A 154 -5.32 -2.44 -9.31
N THR A 155 -5.51 -3.52 -8.53
CA THR A 155 -4.98 -3.61 -7.15
C THR A 155 -3.78 -4.53 -7.00
N ASP A 156 -3.24 -5.08 -8.08
CA ASP A 156 -2.14 -6.06 -8.01
C ASP A 156 -0.91 -5.53 -7.28
N PHE A 157 -0.52 -4.30 -7.58
CA PHE A 157 0.64 -3.67 -6.94
C PHE A 157 0.37 -3.41 -5.46
N LEU A 158 -0.84 -2.95 -5.12
CA LEU A 158 -1.23 -2.72 -3.73
C LEU A 158 -1.29 -4.02 -2.94
N GLU A 159 -1.68 -5.13 -3.57
CA GLU A 159 -1.66 -6.45 -2.95
C GLU A 159 -0.24 -6.87 -2.61
N ARG A 160 0.74 -6.61 -3.49
CA ARG A 160 2.16 -6.87 -3.21
C ARG A 160 2.68 -6.02 -2.05
N ILE A 161 2.35 -4.75 -2.03
CA ILE A 161 2.69 -3.85 -0.91
C ILE A 161 2.11 -4.43 0.38
N GLY A 162 0.85 -4.87 0.35
CA GLY A 162 0.19 -5.48 1.49
C GLY A 162 0.86 -6.76 1.98
N GLU A 163 1.25 -7.63 1.08
CA GLU A 163 1.93 -8.88 1.42
C GLU A 163 3.27 -8.62 2.10
N LEU A 164 4.07 -7.70 1.55
CA LEU A 164 5.37 -7.35 2.12
C LEU A 164 5.22 -6.66 3.47
N THR A 165 4.28 -5.74 3.59
CA THR A 165 3.99 -5.06 4.84
C THR A 165 3.52 -6.05 5.90
N ALA A 166 2.59 -6.93 5.56
CA ALA A 166 2.07 -7.94 6.48
C ALA A 166 3.17 -8.89 6.95
N ALA A 167 4.04 -9.32 6.05
CA ALA A 167 5.17 -10.20 6.41
C ALA A 167 6.10 -9.51 7.41
N ALA A 168 6.45 -8.24 7.15
CA ALA A 168 7.32 -7.48 8.04
C ALA A 168 6.66 -7.23 9.41
N LEU A 169 5.42 -6.77 9.41
CA LEU A 169 4.71 -6.37 10.63
C LEU A 169 4.18 -7.56 11.44
N SER A 170 4.13 -8.75 10.84
CA SER A 170 3.79 -9.98 11.59
C SER A 170 4.76 -10.24 12.74
N ARG A 171 5.95 -9.65 12.70
CA ARG A 171 6.92 -9.71 13.80
C ARG A 171 6.41 -9.07 15.10
N LEU A 172 5.38 -8.24 15.03
CA LEU A 172 4.77 -7.62 16.21
C LEU A 172 3.65 -8.47 16.82
N LEU A 173 3.24 -9.53 16.13
CA LEU A 173 2.20 -10.42 16.63
C LEU A 173 2.76 -11.37 17.71
N PRO A 174 1.89 -11.89 18.62
CA PRO A 174 2.32 -12.89 19.59
C PRO A 174 2.89 -14.11 18.89
N ALA A 175 3.89 -14.70 19.53
CA ALA A 175 4.52 -15.93 19.01
C ALA A 175 3.59 -17.14 19.06
#